data_c2a4f1a43184c353ea27df6f82b3cfeb
#
_entry.id   c2a4f1a43184c353ea27df6f82b3cfeb
#
_cell.length_a   1.000
_cell.length_b   1.000
_cell.length_c   1.000
_cell.angle_alpha   90.00
_cell.angle_beta   90.00
_cell.angle_gamma   90.00
#
_symmetry.space_group_name_H-M   'P 1'
#
loop_
_entity.id
_entity.type
_entity.pdbx_description
1 polymer ?
#
loop_
_entity_poly.entity_id
_entity_poly.type
_entity_poly.pdbx_seq_one_letter_code
_entity_poly.pdbx_strand_id
1 'polypeptide(L)'
;MVYLITGKAGAGKTHYAEALAKELQEEGYQVRMLDGDTFRKKTKNKDYTDKGRIANLNKAARQAREWERAGYMIICSFVSPRKKWRNMMRSFWKESLLIYIPGGTLWKDTTYEKPTEDELNLTHKINI
;
A
#
# COMPACT_ATOMS: atom_id res chain seq x y z
N MET A 1 -2.06 -11.96 5.26
CA MET A 1 -2.67 -11.22 4.11
C MET A 1 -2.36 -9.74 4.19
N VAL A 2 -1.83 -9.19 3.14
CA VAL A 2 -1.55 -7.76 3.05
C VAL A 2 -2.36 -7.15 1.91
N TYR A 3 -3.09 -6.09 2.20
CA TYR A 3 -3.81 -5.30 1.20
C TYR A 3 -2.93 -4.09 0.87
N LEU A 4 -2.52 -3.97 -0.39
CA LEU A 4 -1.79 -2.80 -0.86
C LEU A 4 -2.75 -1.89 -1.62
N ILE A 5 -3.08 -0.76 -1.03
CA ILE A 5 -3.94 0.24 -1.64
C ILE A 5 -3.03 1.27 -2.30
N THR A 6 -3.15 1.42 -3.60
CA THR A 6 -2.37 2.36 -4.40
C THR A 6 -3.27 3.33 -5.13
N GLY A 7 -2.76 4.50 -5.41
CA GLY A 7 -3.47 5.56 -6.09
C GLY A 7 -2.77 6.90 -5.86
N LYS A 8 -3.16 7.91 -6.62
CA LYS A 8 -2.59 9.25 -6.50
C LYS A 8 -2.98 9.89 -5.17
N ALA A 9 -2.28 10.95 -4.79
CA ALA A 9 -2.63 11.71 -3.60
C ALA A 9 -4.06 12.26 -3.74
N GLY A 10 -4.82 12.19 -2.65
CA GLY A 10 -6.21 12.68 -2.65
C GLY A 10 -7.22 11.78 -3.35
N ALA A 11 -6.82 10.60 -3.79
CA ALA A 11 -7.74 9.66 -4.45
C ALA A 11 -8.75 9.00 -3.50
N GLY A 12 -8.51 9.08 -2.19
CA GLY A 12 -9.39 8.45 -1.20
C GLY A 12 -8.86 7.17 -0.60
N LYS A 13 -7.55 6.93 -0.70
CA LYS A 13 -6.93 5.71 -0.16
C LYS A 13 -7.16 5.54 1.33
N THR A 14 -6.98 6.61 2.11
CA THR A 14 -7.15 6.57 3.56
C THR A 14 -8.59 6.22 3.92
N HIS A 15 -9.54 6.84 3.25
CA HIS A 15 -10.97 6.56 3.48
C HIS A 15 -11.29 5.10 3.18
N TYR A 16 -10.80 4.58 2.07
CA TYR A 16 -11.01 3.18 1.71
C TYR A 16 -10.34 2.24 2.71
N ALA A 17 -9.12 2.57 3.13
CA ALA A 17 -8.38 1.77 4.10
C ALA A 17 -9.11 1.66 5.44
N GLU A 18 -9.66 2.76 5.92
CA GLU A 18 -10.41 2.78 7.17
C GLU A 18 -11.69 1.94 7.08
N ALA A 19 -12.40 2.05 5.96
CA ALA A 19 -13.61 1.23 5.74
C ALA A 19 -13.27 -0.25 5.68
N LEU A 20 -12.19 -0.62 4.98
CA LEU A 20 -11.74 -2.00 4.89
C LEU A 20 -11.31 -2.53 6.26
N ALA A 21 -10.58 -1.72 7.03
CA ALA A 21 -10.15 -2.11 8.38
C ALA A 21 -11.34 -2.42 9.27
N LYS A 22 -12.36 -1.57 9.22
CA LYS A 22 -13.58 -1.78 10.00
C LYS A 22 -14.29 -3.08 9.63
N GLU A 23 -14.42 -3.33 8.32
CA GLU A 23 -15.04 -4.56 7.83
C GLU A 23 -14.29 -5.80 8.30
N LEU A 24 -12.96 -5.79 8.19
CA LEU A 24 -12.13 -6.91 8.64
C LEU A 24 -12.23 -7.12 10.16
N GLN A 25 -12.25 -6.05 10.92
CA GLN A 25 -12.42 -6.12 12.38
C GLN A 25 -13.77 -6.70 12.76
N GLU A 26 -14.84 -6.33 12.05
CA GLU A 26 -16.16 -6.88 12.27
C GLU A 26 -16.23 -8.39 11.98
N GLU A 27 -15.38 -8.86 11.07
CA GLU A 27 -15.23 -10.29 10.77
C GLU A 27 -14.35 -11.04 11.78
N GLY A 28 -13.78 -10.32 12.76
CA GLY A 28 -12.99 -10.92 13.83
C GLY A 28 -11.49 -10.90 13.61
N TYR A 29 -10.99 -10.23 12.57
CA TYR A 29 -9.56 -10.14 12.32
C TYR A 29 -8.92 -9.03 13.13
N GLN A 30 -7.66 -9.24 13.50
CA GLN A 30 -6.82 -8.19 14.04
C GLN A 30 -6.13 -7.48 12.88
N VAL A 31 -6.24 -6.16 12.84
CA VAL A 31 -5.79 -5.34 11.71
C VAL A 31 -4.69 -4.38 12.11
N ARG A 32 -3.68 -4.27 11.27
CA ARG A 32 -2.63 -3.24 11.36
C ARG A 32 -2.64 -2.42 10.08
N MET A 33 -2.38 -1.13 10.21
CA MET A 33 -2.38 -0.22 9.08
C MET A 33 -1.06 0.52 8.96
N LEU A 34 -0.61 0.68 7.72
CA LEU A 34 0.53 1.53 7.37
C LEU A 34 0.07 2.53 6.31
N ASP A 35 0.28 3.81 6.58
CA ASP A 35 0.00 4.91 5.67
C ASP A 35 1.32 5.57 5.28
N GLY A 36 1.47 5.91 3.99
CA GLY A 36 2.70 6.47 3.46
C GLY A 36 3.18 7.72 4.16
N ASP A 37 2.29 8.69 4.38
CA ASP A 37 2.64 9.94 5.02
C ASP A 37 3.03 9.74 6.48
N THR A 38 2.25 8.97 7.21
CA THR A 38 2.51 8.66 8.61
C THR A 38 3.81 7.88 8.75
N PHE A 39 4.05 6.94 7.86
CA PHE A 39 5.28 6.14 7.90
C PHE A 39 6.51 6.99 7.62
N ARG A 40 6.45 7.93 6.68
CA ARG A 40 7.55 8.87 6.42
C ARG A 40 7.87 9.73 7.63
N LYS A 41 6.86 10.21 8.33
CA LYS A 41 7.03 10.99 9.56
C LYS A 41 7.71 10.15 10.63
N LYS A 42 7.27 8.92 10.80
CA LYS A 42 7.81 8.00 11.79
C LYS A 42 9.29 7.68 11.53
N THR A 43 9.66 7.44 10.28
CA THR A 43 11.03 7.12 9.90
C THR A 43 11.90 8.35 9.67
N LYS A 44 11.30 9.54 9.69
CA LYS A 44 11.97 10.82 9.42
C LYS A 44 12.60 10.85 8.02
N ASN A 45 12.02 10.12 7.08
CA ASN A 45 12.48 10.08 5.70
C ASN A 45 11.99 11.33 4.96
N LYS A 46 12.90 12.22 4.61
CA LYS A 46 12.63 13.44 3.84
C LYS A 46 13.24 13.38 2.44
N ASP A 47 13.73 12.22 2.03
CA ASP A 47 14.31 12.02 0.72
C ASP A 47 13.21 11.64 -0.27
N TYR A 48 12.87 12.56 -1.18
CA TYR A 48 11.84 12.39 -2.19
C TYR A 48 12.40 11.96 -3.55
N THR A 49 13.69 11.65 -3.62
CA THR A 49 14.28 11.01 -4.80
C THR A 49 13.74 9.58 -4.93
N ASP A 50 13.91 8.99 -6.11
CA ASP A 50 13.51 7.58 -6.31
C ASP A 50 14.17 6.65 -5.28
N LYS A 51 15.45 6.88 -5.00
CA LYS A 51 16.18 6.10 -4.00
C LYS A 51 15.53 6.19 -2.61
N GLY A 52 15.20 7.41 -2.18
CA GLY A 52 14.56 7.63 -0.87
C GLY A 52 13.15 7.06 -0.82
N ARG A 53 12.40 7.17 -1.91
CA ARG A 53 11.06 6.60 -2.02
C ARG A 53 11.10 5.08 -1.95
N ILE A 54 12.01 4.45 -2.68
CA ILE A 54 12.19 2.99 -2.66
C ILE A 54 12.58 2.53 -1.27
N ALA A 55 13.50 3.24 -0.62
CA ALA A 55 13.92 2.91 0.75
C ALA A 55 12.74 2.94 1.72
N ASN A 56 11.88 3.95 1.60
CA ASN A 56 10.70 4.07 2.44
C ASN A 56 9.71 2.91 2.22
N LEU A 57 9.44 2.58 0.96
CA LEU A 57 8.55 1.48 0.61
C LEU A 57 9.12 0.12 1.06
N ASN A 58 10.43 -0.04 0.94
CA ASN A 58 11.11 -1.26 1.39
C ASN A 58 10.95 -1.47 2.90
N LYS A 59 11.16 -0.41 3.69
CA LYS A 59 10.96 -0.48 5.14
C LYS A 59 9.52 -0.80 5.50
N ALA A 60 8.57 -0.17 4.83
CA ALA A 60 7.15 -0.41 5.06
C ALA A 60 6.79 -1.86 4.72
N ALA A 61 7.29 -2.37 3.60
CA ALA A 61 7.03 -3.74 3.19
C ALA A 61 7.57 -4.76 4.19
N ARG A 62 8.74 -4.49 4.77
CA ARG A 62 9.33 -5.35 5.81
C ARG A 62 8.50 -5.32 7.09
N GLN A 63 8.01 -4.17 7.49
CA GLN A 63 7.14 -4.06 8.67
C GLN A 63 5.85 -4.85 8.46
N ALA A 64 5.25 -4.71 7.28
CA ALA A 64 4.03 -5.46 6.96
C ALA A 64 4.29 -6.96 6.98
N ARG A 65 5.43 -7.42 6.47
CA ARG A 65 5.80 -8.83 6.49
C ARG A 65 5.87 -9.37 7.91
N GLU A 66 6.46 -8.61 8.82
CA GLU A 66 6.57 -9.03 10.22
C GLU A 66 5.20 -9.20 10.87
N TRP A 67 4.30 -8.24 10.61
CA TRP A 67 2.95 -8.31 11.12
C TRP A 67 2.13 -9.43 10.46
N GLU A 68 2.35 -9.68 9.18
CA GLU A 68 1.70 -10.81 8.50
C GLU A 68 2.09 -12.14 9.14
N ARG A 69 3.38 -12.30 9.43
CA ARG A 69 3.89 -13.50 10.11
C ARG A 69 3.34 -13.67 11.51
N ALA A 70 3.02 -12.56 12.16
CA ALA A 70 2.39 -12.58 13.49
C ALA A 70 0.89 -12.84 13.45
N GLY A 71 0.29 -12.95 12.27
CA GLY A 71 -1.11 -13.30 12.12
C GLY A 71 -2.07 -12.14 11.91
N TYR A 72 -1.55 -10.93 11.72
CA TYR A 72 -2.40 -9.78 11.44
C TYR A 72 -2.84 -9.70 9.98
N MET A 73 -3.98 -9.07 9.75
CA MET A 73 -4.36 -8.54 8.44
C MET A 73 -3.75 -7.15 8.33
N ILE A 74 -3.04 -6.86 7.25
CA ILE A 74 -2.34 -5.59 7.11
C ILE A 74 -2.90 -4.80 5.93
N ILE A 75 -3.12 -3.51 6.15
CA ILE A 75 -3.56 -2.59 5.10
C ILE A 75 -2.47 -1.54 4.91
N CYS A 76 -1.84 -1.55 3.75
CA CYS A 76 -0.82 -0.59 3.36
C CYS A 76 -1.43 0.40 2.36
N SER A 77 -1.40 1.69 2.69
CA SER A 77 -1.93 2.76 1.86
C SER A 77 -0.80 3.67 1.41
N PHE A 78 -0.35 3.49 0.19
CA PHE A 78 0.81 4.19 -0.37
C PHE A 78 0.54 4.61 -1.80
N VAL A 79 1.09 5.73 -2.24
CA VAL A 79 1.03 6.10 -3.65
C VAL A 79 1.70 5.01 -4.49
N SER A 80 2.89 4.60 -4.10
CA SER A 80 3.65 3.54 -4.78
C SER A 80 3.49 3.62 -6.31
N PRO A 81 4.04 4.68 -6.94
CA PRO A 81 3.61 5.10 -8.28
C PRO A 81 4.14 4.27 -9.43
N ARG A 82 4.96 3.28 -9.17
CA ARG A 82 5.57 2.44 -10.20
C ARG A 82 5.24 0.98 -9.98
N LYS A 83 4.87 0.31 -11.06
CA LYS A 83 4.60 -1.13 -11.02
C LYS A 83 5.77 -1.91 -10.40
N LYS A 84 6.99 -1.55 -10.78
CA LYS A 84 8.20 -2.18 -10.26
C LYS A 84 8.29 -2.06 -8.74
N TRP A 85 7.92 -0.91 -8.18
CA TRP A 85 7.96 -0.69 -6.74
C TRP A 85 6.84 -1.44 -6.01
N ARG A 86 5.66 -1.50 -6.61
CA ARG A 86 4.55 -2.31 -6.05
C ARG A 86 4.91 -3.80 -6.04
N ASN A 87 5.50 -4.28 -7.11
CA ASN A 87 5.95 -5.67 -7.18
C ASN A 87 7.06 -5.95 -6.16
N MET A 88 7.96 -5.02 -5.94
CA MET A 88 9.00 -5.14 -4.93
C MET A 88 8.39 -5.28 -3.54
N MET A 89 7.42 -4.44 -3.20
CA MET A 89 6.73 -4.53 -1.90
C MET A 89 6.05 -5.89 -1.75
N ARG A 90 5.30 -6.31 -2.77
CA ARG A 90 4.54 -7.55 -2.73
C ARG A 90 5.44 -8.80 -2.66
N SER A 91 6.67 -8.70 -3.10
CA SER A 91 7.63 -9.80 -3.02
C SER A 91 8.00 -10.16 -1.57
N PHE A 92 7.77 -9.26 -0.62
CA PHE A 92 8.03 -9.54 0.80
C PHE A 92 6.91 -10.33 1.46
N TRP A 93 5.72 -10.37 0.87
CA TRP A 93 4.52 -10.89 1.52
C TRP A 93 4.12 -12.26 0.99
N LYS A 94 3.55 -13.08 1.87
CA LYS A 94 3.09 -14.41 1.51
C LYS A 94 1.84 -14.32 0.64
N GLU A 95 0.88 -13.49 1.04
CA GLU A 95 -0.35 -13.25 0.29
C GLU A 95 -0.63 -11.77 0.25
N SER A 96 -1.03 -11.27 -0.91
CA SER A 96 -1.38 -9.86 -1.04
C SER A 96 -2.48 -9.64 -2.07
N LEU A 97 -3.24 -8.58 -1.84
CA LEU A 97 -4.23 -8.07 -2.78
C LEU A 97 -3.85 -6.63 -3.12
N LEU A 98 -3.87 -6.32 -4.40
CA LEU A 98 -3.63 -4.95 -4.86
C LEU A 98 -4.96 -4.27 -5.15
N ILE A 99 -5.19 -3.14 -4.51
CA ILE A 99 -6.41 -2.33 -4.66
C ILE A 99 -6.02 -1.00 -5.25
N TYR A 100 -6.57 -0.65 -6.41
CA TYR A 100 -6.31 0.62 -7.06
C TYR A 100 -7.49 1.56 -6.88
N ILE A 101 -7.21 2.76 -6.36
CA ILE A 101 -8.20 3.83 -6.22
C ILE A 101 -7.93 4.87 -7.30
N PRO A 102 -8.80 5.01 -8.30
CA PRO A 102 -8.61 6.00 -9.36
C PRO A 102 -8.87 7.43 -8.86
N GLY A 103 -8.48 8.40 -9.66
CA GLY A 103 -8.65 9.81 -9.34
C GLY A 103 -7.45 10.39 -8.61
N GLY A 104 -7.66 11.48 -7.90
CA GLY A 104 -6.60 12.17 -7.18
C GLY A 104 -5.69 13.00 -8.07
N THR A 105 -4.65 13.56 -7.47
CA THR A 105 -3.68 14.42 -8.15
C THR A 105 -2.25 13.98 -7.84
N LEU A 106 -1.34 14.31 -8.73
CA LEU A 106 0.07 14.02 -8.54
C LEU A 106 0.81 15.25 -8.03
N TRP A 107 1.85 15.00 -7.26
CA TRP A 107 2.83 16.02 -6.95
C TRP A 107 3.54 16.43 -8.24
N LYS A 108 3.98 17.68 -8.28
CA LYS A 108 4.81 18.19 -9.38
C LYS A 108 5.99 17.24 -9.62
N ASP A 109 6.26 16.95 -10.88
CA ASP A 109 7.36 16.08 -11.31
C ASP A 109 7.24 14.61 -10.89
N THR A 110 6.06 14.18 -10.47
CA THR A 110 5.79 12.78 -10.14
C THR A 110 4.93 12.17 -11.26
N THR A 111 5.35 11.01 -11.74
CA THR A 111 4.53 10.21 -12.66
C THR A 111 3.90 9.06 -11.87
N TYR A 112 2.70 8.65 -12.29
CA TYR A 112 2.02 7.51 -11.69
C TYR A 112 1.72 6.49 -12.79
N GLU A 113 2.29 5.32 -12.64
CA GLU A 113 2.06 4.19 -13.52
C GLU A 113 0.86 3.40 -13.01
N LYS A 114 -0.26 3.52 -13.70
CA LYS A 114 -1.50 2.85 -13.33
C LYS A 114 -1.30 1.34 -13.29
N PRO A 115 -1.85 0.63 -12.30
CA PRO A 115 -1.78 -0.82 -12.27
C PRO A 115 -2.36 -1.46 -13.53
N THR A 116 -1.69 -2.48 -14.02
CA THR A 116 -2.14 -3.26 -15.16
C THR A 116 -3.10 -4.36 -14.71
N GLU A 117 -3.85 -4.93 -15.63
CA GLU A 117 -4.78 -6.01 -15.30
C GLU A 117 -4.08 -7.21 -14.68
N ASP A 118 -2.86 -7.53 -15.14
CA ASP A 118 -2.10 -8.66 -14.60
C ASP A 118 -1.67 -8.41 -13.15
N GLU A 119 -1.32 -7.16 -12.77
CA GLU A 119 -1.06 -6.84 -11.37
C GLU A 119 -2.28 -7.11 -10.50
N LEU A 120 -3.44 -6.67 -10.94
CA LEU A 120 -4.70 -6.84 -10.20
C LEU A 120 -5.18 -8.30 -10.21
N ASN A 121 -4.83 -9.05 -11.23
CA ASN A 121 -5.24 -10.44 -11.39
C ASN A 121 -4.29 -11.45 -10.74
N LEU A 122 -3.13 -11.04 -10.29
CA LEU A 122 -2.20 -11.88 -9.55
C LEU A 122 -2.75 -12.26 -8.17
N THR A 123 -3.78 -11.57 -7.73
CA THR A 123 -4.41 -11.77 -6.43
C THR A 123 -5.91 -11.84 -6.59
N HIS A 124 -6.59 -12.31 -5.56
CA HIS A 124 -8.05 -12.25 -5.53
C HIS A 124 -8.50 -10.80 -5.58
N LYS A 125 -9.46 -10.55 -6.43
CA LYS A 125 -9.85 -9.18 -6.74
C LYS A 125 -10.79 -8.63 -5.71
N ILE A 126 -10.47 -7.42 -5.29
CA ILE A 126 -11.47 -6.57 -4.66
C ILE A 126 -11.82 -5.55 -5.73
N ASN A 127 -13.05 -5.58 -6.19
CA ASN A 127 -13.54 -4.61 -7.15
C ASN A 127 -13.88 -3.33 -6.44
N ILE A 128 -13.38 -2.25 -7.00
CA ILE A 128 -13.61 -0.91 -6.46
C ILE A 128 -14.51 -0.16 -7.41
#